data_f87e1ffe8515541a64aed6b0123d2eeb
#
_entry.id   f87e1ffe8515541a64aed6b0123d2eeb
#
_cell.length_a   1.000
_cell.length_b   1.000
_cell.length_c   1.000
_cell.angle_alpha   90.00
_cell.angle_beta   90.00
_cell.angle_gamma   90.00
#
_symmetry.space_group_name_H-M   'P 1'
#
loop_
_entity.id
_entity.type
_entity.pdbx_description
1 polymer ?
#
loop_
_entity_poly.entity_id
_entity_poly.type
_entity_poly.pdbx_seq_one_letter_code
_entity_poly.pdbx_strand_id
1 'polypeptide(L)'
;MTETEIKQMLAQGERLTLECKKAKTELPKSVWESYSAFANTIGGYILLGIDENRKETDVDKRFTIIGVDNIPKIIFDLWNTINSNKVNRNILLDSDVEVTTIDKKSIVCIHVPQADWRMKPVFLNENPYKGSFKRNHEGDYHCTEMEVRAMIRDANEDGNDGGLLDGFTLDDIDTNTLHGYRNQFRILNADHEWNDKDDKEFLRLLGGYTKNRQTGKEGLTVAGLMMFGTGLAIRERFGNFRMDYLDMSHLEGEERYRDRLTYDGRWENNLYQFFRIVMPKLTFDLPHPFHMEGYQRVDDTPQMKAVREGFTNSIIHSDLFLDSGILRIEKHDDCLCLRNPGNLKLPIENIYEGGVSKARNPRIQNMLRMIGYGENIGSGFPKIISAWQKAGWGKPELIDKYELQEVELRLPIPNETGGQTGGQTGLPKTIEKVFELIKDNPYITRQELVDKIGIKASAIQKHIEKLKAQKRIERVGSSTFGGHWEIKE
;
A
#
# COMPACT_ATOMS: atom_id res chain seq x y z
N MET A 1 -21.45 -21.90 7.84
CA MET A 1 -22.14 -20.59 7.63
C MET A 1 -23.57 -20.68 8.14
N THR A 2 -24.06 -19.70 8.89
CA THR A 2 -25.40 -19.67 9.47
C THR A 2 -26.45 -19.06 8.53
N GLU A 3 -27.72 -19.37 8.72
CA GLU A 3 -28.83 -18.76 7.98
C GLU A 3 -28.79 -17.21 8.06
N THR A 4 -28.47 -16.67 9.25
CA THR A 4 -28.44 -15.23 9.49
C THR A 4 -27.34 -14.56 8.68
N GLU A 5 -26.14 -15.16 8.63
CA GLU A 5 -25.00 -14.65 7.84
C GLU A 5 -25.33 -14.63 6.34
N ILE A 6 -25.97 -15.70 5.83
CA ILE A 6 -26.35 -15.77 4.43
C ILE A 6 -27.40 -14.70 4.09
N LYS A 7 -28.44 -14.54 4.92
CA LYS A 7 -29.47 -13.50 4.72
C LYS A 7 -28.85 -12.09 4.75
N GLN A 8 -27.86 -11.84 5.62
CA GLN A 8 -27.14 -10.57 5.64
C GLN A 8 -26.31 -10.35 4.36
N MET A 9 -25.64 -11.39 3.85
CA MET A 9 -24.90 -11.31 2.59
C MET A 9 -25.82 -11.02 1.40
N LEU A 10 -26.96 -11.71 1.31
CA LEU A 10 -27.96 -11.50 0.25
C LEU A 10 -28.56 -10.10 0.31
N ALA A 11 -28.82 -9.56 1.51
CA ALA A 11 -29.34 -8.20 1.69
C ALA A 11 -28.34 -7.11 1.22
N GLN A 12 -27.04 -7.43 1.16
CA GLN A 12 -26.02 -6.55 0.59
C GLN A 12 -25.90 -6.66 -0.93
N GLY A 13 -26.52 -7.68 -1.55
CA GLY A 13 -26.42 -7.98 -2.97
C GLY A 13 -25.15 -8.72 -3.38
N GLU A 14 -25.12 -9.21 -4.64
CA GLU A 14 -23.87 -9.69 -5.24
C GLU A 14 -22.86 -8.56 -5.28
N ARG A 15 -21.65 -8.84 -4.81
CA ARG A 15 -20.53 -7.93 -4.77
C ARG A 15 -19.25 -8.68 -5.13
N LEU A 16 -18.10 -8.04 -4.91
CA LEU A 16 -16.78 -8.63 -5.17
C LEU A 16 -16.58 -10.03 -4.54
N THR A 17 -17.27 -10.34 -3.43
CA THR A 17 -17.05 -11.56 -2.63
C THR A 17 -18.25 -12.51 -2.58
N LEU A 18 -19.31 -12.27 -3.36
CA LEU A 18 -20.51 -13.12 -3.37
C LEU A 18 -20.99 -13.39 -4.79
N GLU A 19 -21.29 -14.64 -5.07
CA GLU A 19 -21.94 -15.10 -6.30
C GLU A 19 -23.03 -16.10 -5.99
N CYS A 20 -24.22 -15.94 -6.59
CA CYS A 20 -25.36 -16.82 -6.43
C CYS A 20 -25.63 -17.61 -7.70
N LYS A 21 -25.92 -18.91 -7.57
CA LYS A 21 -26.22 -19.81 -8.71
C LYS A 21 -27.45 -20.65 -8.42
N LYS A 22 -28.30 -20.84 -9.43
CA LYS A 22 -29.52 -21.68 -9.31
C LYS A 22 -29.24 -23.10 -8.84
N ALA A 23 -28.37 -23.82 -9.51
CA ALA A 23 -27.87 -25.16 -9.19
C ALA A 23 -28.94 -26.14 -8.62
N LYS A 24 -30.17 -26.13 -9.14
CA LYS A 24 -31.27 -26.89 -8.56
C LYS A 24 -31.05 -28.42 -8.65
N THR A 25 -30.64 -28.92 -9.83
CA THR A 25 -30.47 -30.34 -10.12
C THR A 25 -29.08 -30.75 -10.56
N GLU A 26 -28.27 -29.79 -11.02
CA GLU A 26 -26.92 -30.01 -11.53
C GLU A 26 -26.01 -28.81 -11.23
N LEU A 27 -24.71 -29.06 -11.21
CA LEU A 27 -23.71 -28.04 -10.98
C LEU A 27 -23.54 -27.15 -12.24
N PRO A 28 -23.87 -25.85 -12.21
CA PRO A 28 -23.74 -24.97 -13.36
C PRO A 28 -22.30 -24.87 -13.83
N LYS A 29 -22.06 -24.85 -15.14
CA LYS A 29 -20.71 -24.72 -15.72
C LYS A 29 -20.03 -23.42 -15.33
N SER A 30 -20.81 -22.34 -15.13
CA SER A 30 -20.30 -21.02 -14.72
C SER A 30 -19.78 -20.96 -13.27
N VAL A 31 -19.97 -22.00 -12.47
CA VAL A 31 -19.34 -22.10 -11.13
C VAL A 31 -17.83 -22.04 -11.24
N TRP A 32 -17.25 -22.61 -12.31
CA TRP A 32 -15.82 -22.68 -12.49
C TRP A 32 -15.19 -21.34 -12.86
N GLU A 33 -15.92 -20.50 -13.62
CA GLU A 33 -15.50 -19.13 -13.90
C GLU A 33 -15.44 -18.32 -12.61
N SER A 34 -16.49 -18.43 -11.76
CA SER A 34 -16.52 -17.77 -10.45
C SER A 34 -15.45 -18.31 -9.50
N TYR A 35 -15.20 -19.63 -9.52
CA TYR A 35 -14.12 -20.24 -8.76
C TYR A 35 -12.74 -19.64 -9.14
N SER A 36 -12.43 -19.61 -10.45
CA SER A 36 -11.19 -19.00 -10.95
C SER A 36 -11.12 -17.52 -10.59
N ALA A 37 -12.20 -16.78 -10.75
CA ALA A 37 -12.28 -15.35 -10.46
C ALA A 37 -12.01 -15.03 -8.99
N PHE A 38 -12.67 -15.75 -8.07
CA PHE A 38 -12.42 -15.57 -6.63
C PHE A 38 -11.01 -15.97 -6.23
N ALA A 39 -10.53 -17.12 -6.71
CA ALA A 39 -9.19 -17.60 -6.40
C ALA A 39 -8.09 -16.59 -6.85
N ASN A 40 -8.25 -15.98 -8.01
CA ASN A 40 -7.29 -15.04 -8.54
C ASN A 40 -7.39 -13.62 -7.94
N THR A 41 -8.54 -13.26 -7.35
CA THR A 41 -8.78 -11.92 -6.82
C THR A 41 -8.65 -11.92 -5.29
N ILE A 42 -9.72 -11.79 -4.56
CA ILE A 42 -9.75 -11.61 -3.09
C ILE A 42 -10.47 -12.75 -2.35
N GLY A 43 -10.84 -13.81 -3.06
CA GLY A 43 -11.71 -14.85 -2.53
C GLY A 43 -13.17 -14.45 -2.50
N GLY A 44 -14.04 -15.37 -2.01
CA GLY A 44 -15.47 -15.12 -1.90
C GLY A 44 -16.29 -16.37 -1.66
N TYR A 45 -17.61 -16.21 -1.74
CA TYR A 45 -18.58 -17.28 -1.54
C TYR A 45 -19.40 -17.52 -2.80
N ILE A 46 -19.57 -18.78 -3.17
CA ILE A 46 -20.52 -19.22 -4.20
C ILE A 46 -21.66 -19.92 -3.50
N LEU A 47 -22.87 -19.38 -3.60
CA LEU A 47 -24.07 -19.95 -3.01
C LEU A 47 -24.88 -20.66 -4.08
N LEU A 48 -25.04 -21.98 -3.94
CA LEU A 48 -25.82 -22.82 -4.85
C LEU A 48 -27.23 -23.06 -4.30
N GLY A 49 -28.24 -22.93 -5.16
CA GLY A 49 -29.65 -23.05 -4.80
C GLY A 49 -30.34 -21.70 -4.58
N ILE A 50 -29.75 -20.63 -5.08
CA ILE A 50 -30.31 -19.27 -5.05
C ILE A 50 -30.48 -18.77 -6.48
N ASP A 51 -31.67 -18.28 -6.80
CA ASP A 51 -31.98 -17.62 -8.08
C ASP A 51 -31.90 -16.10 -7.93
N GLU A 52 -31.18 -15.45 -8.81
CA GLU A 52 -31.06 -14.01 -8.87
C GLU A 52 -31.89 -13.45 -10.03
N ASN A 53 -32.78 -12.52 -9.72
CA ASN A 53 -33.46 -11.72 -10.72
C ASN A 53 -32.75 -10.38 -10.94
N ARG A 54 -31.84 -10.31 -11.89
CA ARG A 54 -31.04 -9.10 -12.21
C ARG A 54 -31.86 -7.89 -12.70
N LYS A 55 -33.13 -8.08 -13.03
CA LYS A 55 -34.05 -7.00 -13.44
C LYS A 55 -34.74 -6.34 -12.25
N GLU A 56 -34.71 -6.98 -11.09
CA GLU A 56 -35.28 -6.45 -9.86
C GLU A 56 -34.33 -5.44 -9.22
N THR A 57 -34.85 -4.25 -8.93
CA THR A 57 -34.11 -3.16 -8.30
C THR A 57 -34.18 -3.19 -6.78
N ASP A 58 -35.22 -3.86 -6.24
CA ASP A 58 -35.40 -4.09 -4.81
C ASP A 58 -34.51 -5.26 -4.38
N VAL A 59 -33.46 -4.99 -3.61
CA VAL A 59 -32.48 -5.98 -3.16
C VAL A 59 -33.15 -7.12 -2.39
N ASP A 60 -34.17 -6.83 -1.59
CA ASP A 60 -34.88 -7.83 -0.80
C ASP A 60 -35.68 -8.81 -1.67
N LYS A 61 -36.02 -8.47 -2.91
CA LYS A 61 -36.73 -9.28 -3.88
C LYS A 61 -35.85 -9.88 -4.98
N ARG A 62 -34.60 -9.39 -5.07
CA ARG A 62 -33.66 -9.79 -6.10
C ARG A 62 -33.26 -11.26 -5.99
N PHE A 63 -33.17 -11.79 -4.78
CA PHE A 63 -32.71 -13.15 -4.51
C PHE A 63 -33.86 -14.04 -4.03
N THR A 64 -34.03 -15.18 -4.69
CA THR A 64 -35.02 -16.19 -4.30
C THR A 64 -34.33 -17.50 -3.94
N ILE A 65 -34.49 -17.96 -2.70
CA ILE A 65 -33.96 -19.25 -2.27
C ILE A 65 -34.84 -20.35 -2.89
N ILE A 66 -34.26 -21.07 -3.85
CA ILE A 66 -34.94 -22.18 -4.54
C ILE A 66 -34.56 -23.55 -3.97
N GLY A 67 -33.37 -23.66 -3.36
CA GLY A 67 -32.81 -24.90 -2.82
C GLY A 67 -32.15 -25.78 -3.88
N VAL A 68 -31.41 -26.77 -3.42
CA VAL A 68 -30.76 -27.83 -4.21
C VAL A 68 -31.46 -29.13 -3.98
N ASP A 69 -31.94 -29.79 -5.06
CA ASP A 69 -32.73 -31.04 -4.95
C ASP A 69 -31.85 -32.26 -4.66
N ASN A 70 -30.64 -32.34 -5.23
CA ASN A 70 -29.73 -33.49 -5.05
C ASN A 70 -28.33 -33.03 -4.60
N ILE A 71 -28.22 -32.72 -3.31
CA ILE A 71 -26.97 -32.26 -2.67
C ILE A 71 -25.82 -33.27 -2.86
N PRO A 72 -25.97 -34.59 -2.62
CA PRO A 72 -24.89 -35.55 -2.79
C PRO A 72 -24.31 -35.52 -4.21
N LYS A 73 -25.14 -35.40 -5.22
CA LYS A 73 -24.71 -35.31 -6.63
C LYS A 73 -23.93 -34.01 -6.89
N ILE A 74 -24.43 -32.88 -6.43
CA ILE A 74 -23.79 -31.59 -6.61
C ILE A 74 -22.38 -31.58 -5.97
N ILE A 75 -22.28 -32.10 -4.75
CA ILE A 75 -20.98 -32.19 -4.04
C ILE A 75 -20.03 -33.15 -4.76
N PHE A 76 -20.54 -34.31 -5.19
CA PHE A 76 -19.75 -35.28 -5.96
C PHE A 76 -19.23 -34.67 -7.28
N ASP A 77 -20.10 -34.01 -8.05
CA ASP A 77 -19.74 -33.35 -9.30
C ASP A 77 -18.72 -32.21 -9.07
N LEU A 78 -18.86 -31.46 -7.96
CA LEU A 78 -17.91 -30.41 -7.57
C LEU A 78 -16.50 -30.99 -7.36
N TRP A 79 -16.37 -31.99 -6.48
CA TRP A 79 -15.06 -32.59 -6.16
C TRP A 79 -14.43 -33.34 -7.34
N ASN A 80 -15.22 -34.03 -8.15
CA ASN A 80 -14.69 -34.67 -9.34
C ASN A 80 -14.20 -33.68 -10.39
N THR A 81 -14.92 -32.57 -10.58
CA THR A 81 -14.54 -31.59 -11.59
C THR A 81 -13.33 -30.77 -11.18
N ILE A 82 -13.29 -30.33 -9.90
CA ILE A 82 -12.14 -29.52 -9.42
C ILE A 82 -10.82 -30.31 -9.42
N ASN A 83 -10.89 -31.64 -9.28
CA ASN A 83 -9.73 -32.53 -9.33
C ASN A 83 -9.48 -33.11 -10.74
N SER A 84 -10.19 -32.64 -11.75
CA SER A 84 -9.98 -33.02 -13.15
C SER A 84 -9.08 -32.01 -13.89
N ASN A 85 -8.74 -32.30 -15.15
CA ASN A 85 -7.99 -31.38 -16.02
C ASN A 85 -8.76 -30.08 -16.35
N LYS A 86 -10.04 -29.96 -15.93
CA LYS A 86 -10.84 -28.76 -16.15
C LYS A 86 -10.36 -27.58 -15.31
N VAL A 87 -9.84 -27.84 -14.13
CA VAL A 87 -9.30 -26.84 -13.20
C VAL A 87 -7.84 -27.20 -12.93
N ASN A 88 -6.93 -26.26 -13.14
CA ASN A 88 -5.50 -26.53 -12.96
C ASN A 88 -5.07 -26.76 -11.51
N ARG A 89 -5.82 -26.21 -10.54
CA ARG A 89 -5.51 -26.30 -9.11
C ARG A 89 -6.77 -26.34 -8.27
N ASN A 90 -6.82 -27.31 -7.38
CA ASN A 90 -7.79 -27.35 -6.29
C ASN A 90 -7.20 -26.61 -5.08
N ILE A 91 -7.87 -25.55 -4.60
CA ILE A 91 -7.50 -24.77 -3.42
C ILE A 91 -8.53 -24.87 -2.29
N LEU A 92 -9.60 -25.68 -2.47
CA LEU A 92 -10.62 -25.89 -1.47
C LEU A 92 -10.21 -26.97 -0.48
N LEU A 93 -10.55 -26.77 0.77
CA LEU A 93 -10.58 -27.78 1.81
C LEU A 93 -12.00 -28.34 1.96
N ASP A 94 -12.15 -29.49 2.57
CA ASP A 94 -13.48 -30.07 2.86
C ASP A 94 -14.34 -29.12 3.70
N SER A 95 -13.74 -28.35 4.58
CA SER A 95 -14.41 -27.33 5.40
C SER A 95 -14.92 -26.11 4.61
N ASP A 96 -14.46 -25.93 3.36
CA ASP A 96 -14.90 -24.81 2.52
C ASP A 96 -16.22 -25.09 1.81
N VAL A 97 -16.74 -26.32 1.90
CA VAL A 97 -18.01 -26.73 1.27
C VAL A 97 -19.00 -27.16 2.36
N GLU A 98 -19.96 -26.30 2.63
CA GLU A 98 -20.94 -26.52 3.68
C GLU A 98 -22.36 -26.57 3.10
N VAL A 99 -23.27 -27.34 3.79
CA VAL A 99 -24.71 -27.39 3.47
C VAL A 99 -25.47 -26.69 4.58
N THR A 100 -26.24 -25.67 4.22
CA THR A 100 -27.06 -24.91 5.16
C THR A 100 -28.54 -24.95 4.73
N THR A 101 -29.44 -25.02 5.68
CA THR A 101 -30.88 -25.01 5.41
C THR A 101 -31.44 -23.63 5.77
N ILE A 102 -32.15 -23.02 4.80
CA ILE A 102 -32.82 -21.73 4.94
C ILE A 102 -34.28 -21.92 4.49
N ASP A 103 -35.23 -21.52 5.32
CA ASP A 103 -36.67 -21.62 5.04
C ASP A 103 -37.06 -23.04 4.54
N LYS A 104 -36.53 -24.09 5.17
CA LYS A 104 -36.73 -25.53 4.81
C LYS A 104 -36.12 -25.93 3.46
N LYS A 105 -35.32 -25.12 2.82
CA LYS A 105 -34.60 -25.42 1.57
C LYS A 105 -33.11 -25.50 1.86
N SER A 106 -32.48 -26.55 1.35
CA SER A 106 -31.04 -26.71 1.53
C SER A 106 -30.27 -26.04 0.39
N ILE A 107 -29.23 -25.31 0.72
CA ILE A 107 -28.30 -24.68 -0.21
C ILE A 107 -26.89 -25.19 0.05
N VAL A 108 -26.01 -25.12 -0.95
CA VAL A 108 -24.59 -25.43 -0.79
C VAL A 108 -23.81 -24.14 -0.82
N CYS A 109 -23.04 -23.91 0.22
CA CYS A 109 -22.13 -22.75 0.37
C CYS A 109 -20.70 -23.20 0.08
N ILE A 110 -20.05 -22.57 -0.88
CA ILE A 110 -18.65 -22.82 -1.24
C ILE A 110 -17.85 -21.56 -0.92
N HIS A 111 -16.98 -21.64 0.07
CA HIS A 111 -16.00 -20.61 0.34
C HIS A 111 -14.79 -20.83 -0.57
N VAL A 112 -14.51 -19.91 -1.46
CA VAL A 112 -13.32 -19.95 -2.33
C VAL A 112 -12.31 -18.97 -1.73
N PRO A 113 -11.22 -19.46 -1.10
CA PRO A 113 -10.20 -18.56 -0.59
C PRO A 113 -9.44 -17.87 -1.73
N GLN A 114 -8.82 -16.72 -1.44
CA GLN A 114 -7.81 -16.17 -2.35
C GLN A 114 -6.68 -17.17 -2.48
N ALA A 115 -6.29 -17.52 -3.70
CA ALA A 115 -5.16 -18.42 -3.92
C ALA A 115 -3.85 -17.78 -3.44
N ASP A 116 -2.97 -18.60 -2.85
CA ASP A 116 -1.60 -18.20 -2.59
C ASP A 116 -0.93 -17.71 -3.89
N TRP A 117 -0.13 -16.67 -3.81
CA TRP A 117 0.53 -16.08 -4.98
C TRP A 117 1.33 -17.10 -5.82
N ARG A 118 1.88 -18.17 -5.21
CA ARG A 118 2.59 -19.27 -5.89
C ARG A 118 1.65 -20.16 -6.70
N MET A 119 0.37 -20.13 -6.39
CA MET A 119 -0.65 -20.93 -7.05
C MET A 119 -1.37 -20.18 -8.16
N LYS A 120 -1.21 -18.86 -8.26
CA LYS A 120 -1.81 -18.03 -9.31
C LYS A 120 -1.05 -18.15 -10.63
N PRO A 121 -1.74 -18.11 -11.78
CA PRO A 121 -3.18 -18.07 -11.91
C PRO A 121 -3.85 -19.43 -11.68
N VAL A 122 -5.04 -19.39 -11.07
CA VAL A 122 -5.99 -20.50 -11.11
C VAL A 122 -6.80 -20.36 -12.38
N PHE A 123 -6.75 -21.37 -13.26
CA PHE A 123 -7.34 -21.30 -14.59
C PHE A 123 -8.05 -22.59 -15.00
N LEU A 124 -8.87 -22.47 -16.04
CA LEU A 124 -9.69 -23.53 -16.60
C LEU A 124 -9.16 -24.02 -17.95
N ASN A 125 -9.49 -25.27 -18.28
CA ASN A 125 -9.28 -25.86 -19.61
C ASN A 125 -7.83 -25.78 -20.11
N GLU A 126 -6.85 -26.04 -19.23
CA GLU A 126 -5.41 -26.19 -19.54
C GLU A 126 -4.74 -24.98 -20.19
N ASN A 127 -5.42 -23.83 -20.33
CA ASN A 127 -4.86 -22.65 -20.94
C ASN A 127 -4.99 -21.43 -20.02
N PRO A 128 -3.87 -20.97 -19.40
CA PRO A 128 -3.92 -19.84 -18.47
C PRO A 128 -4.40 -18.53 -19.12
N TYR A 129 -4.07 -18.30 -20.40
CA TYR A 129 -4.44 -17.04 -21.09
C TYR A 129 -5.92 -16.96 -21.49
N LYS A 130 -6.60 -18.10 -21.58
CA LYS A 130 -8.02 -18.18 -21.94
C LYS A 130 -8.91 -18.63 -20.79
N GLY A 131 -8.33 -19.28 -19.80
CA GLY A 131 -9.06 -19.90 -18.70
C GLY A 131 -8.92 -19.16 -17.37
N SER A 132 -8.14 -18.09 -17.27
CA SER A 132 -8.04 -17.30 -16.05
C SER A 132 -9.10 -16.23 -16.00
N PHE A 133 -9.80 -16.15 -14.86
CA PHE A 133 -10.84 -15.16 -14.61
C PHE A 133 -10.47 -14.30 -13.41
N LYS A 134 -11.00 -13.09 -13.38
CA LYS A 134 -10.93 -12.14 -12.27
C LYS A 134 -12.32 -11.64 -11.89
N ARG A 135 -12.50 -11.31 -10.64
CA ARG A 135 -13.73 -10.70 -10.14
C ARG A 135 -13.62 -9.18 -10.24
N ASN A 136 -14.60 -8.55 -10.90
CA ASN A 136 -14.75 -7.11 -10.92
C ASN A 136 -16.22 -6.76 -10.70
N HIS A 137 -16.53 -5.97 -9.65
CA HIS A 137 -17.88 -5.72 -9.19
C HIS A 137 -18.68 -7.03 -9.03
N GLU A 138 -19.78 -7.20 -9.75
CA GLU A 138 -20.66 -8.37 -9.70
C GLU A 138 -20.35 -9.41 -10.79
N GLY A 139 -19.27 -9.23 -11.58
CA GLY A 139 -19.01 -10.06 -12.76
C GLY A 139 -17.67 -10.81 -12.71
N ASP A 140 -17.66 -11.96 -13.39
CA ASP A 140 -16.47 -12.74 -13.67
C ASP A 140 -15.99 -12.42 -15.08
N TYR A 141 -14.78 -11.90 -15.22
CA TYR A 141 -14.20 -11.48 -16.48
C TYR A 141 -12.92 -12.22 -16.76
N HIS A 142 -12.61 -12.45 -18.03
CA HIS A 142 -11.30 -12.98 -18.41
C HIS A 142 -10.19 -12.03 -17.98
N CYS A 143 -9.14 -12.58 -17.42
CA CYS A 143 -7.90 -11.85 -17.22
C CYS A 143 -7.29 -11.46 -18.56
N THR A 144 -6.71 -10.29 -18.65
CA THR A 144 -5.89 -9.88 -19.80
C THR A 144 -4.60 -10.71 -19.84
N GLU A 145 -3.97 -10.80 -21.00
CA GLU A 145 -2.69 -11.49 -21.13
C GLU A 145 -1.62 -10.91 -20.21
N MET A 146 -1.64 -9.60 -20.00
CA MET A 146 -0.72 -8.90 -19.11
C MET A 146 -0.90 -9.31 -17.64
N GLU A 147 -2.15 -9.41 -17.17
CA GLU A 147 -2.47 -9.88 -15.81
C GLU A 147 -2.04 -11.33 -15.60
N VAL A 148 -2.27 -12.21 -16.57
CA VAL A 148 -1.84 -13.60 -16.49
C VAL A 148 -0.32 -13.69 -16.45
N ARG A 149 0.40 -12.94 -17.28
CA ARG A 149 1.86 -12.88 -17.26
C ARG A 149 2.39 -12.35 -15.92
N ALA A 150 1.74 -11.36 -15.32
CA ALA A 150 2.09 -10.83 -14.00
C ALA A 150 1.93 -11.91 -12.92
N MET A 151 0.81 -12.63 -12.89
CA MET A 151 0.59 -13.74 -11.94
C MET A 151 1.64 -14.85 -12.10
N ILE A 152 1.98 -15.24 -13.34
CA ILE A 152 3.02 -16.27 -13.61
C ILE A 152 4.39 -15.79 -13.12
N ARG A 153 4.76 -14.53 -13.37
CA ARG A 153 6.01 -13.95 -12.85
C ARG A 153 6.04 -13.94 -11.33
N ASP A 154 4.94 -13.50 -10.72
CA ASP A 154 4.84 -13.40 -9.27
C ASP A 154 4.86 -14.76 -8.56
N ALA A 155 4.46 -15.83 -9.25
CA ALA A 155 4.56 -17.20 -8.74
C ALA A 155 6.01 -17.70 -8.63
N ASN A 156 6.99 -16.99 -9.21
CA ASN A 156 8.40 -17.34 -9.07
C ASN A 156 8.91 -17.05 -7.65
N GLU A 157 9.35 -18.09 -6.94
CA GLU A 157 9.87 -17.99 -5.58
C GLU A 157 11.21 -17.26 -5.48
N ASP A 158 12.02 -17.30 -6.53
CA ASP A 158 13.32 -16.62 -6.61
C ASP A 158 13.22 -15.11 -6.84
N GLY A 159 11.99 -14.60 -7.04
CA GLY A 159 11.72 -13.20 -7.35
C GLY A 159 11.90 -12.85 -8.83
N ASN A 160 11.57 -11.62 -9.18
CA ASN A 160 11.51 -11.17 -10.56
C ASN A 160 12.79 -10.46 -11.03
N ASP A 161 13.66 -10.06 -10.10
CA ASP A 161 14.82 -9.20 -10.35
C ASP A 161 16.15 -9.95 -10.59
N GLY A 162 16.11 -11.27 -10.55
CA GLY A 162 17.32 -12.10 -10.71
C GLY A 162 17.64 -12.56 -12.13
N GLY A 163 16.77 -12.28 -13.08
CA GLY A 163 16.96 -12.70 -14.46
C GLY A 163 18.20 -12.09 -15.09
N LEU A 164 19.02 -12.93 -15.79
CA LEU A 164 20.11 -12.44 -16.62
C LEU A 164 19.54 -11.64 -17.80
N LEU A 165 20.06 -10.46 -18.01
CA LEU A 165 19.75 -9.60 -19.16
C LEU A 165 20.78 -9.87 -20.28
N ASP A 166 20.34 -10.50 -21.37
CA ASP A 166 21.21 -10.80 -22.52
C ASP A 166 21.70 -9.48 -23.16
N GLY A 167 23.02 -9.36 -23.31
CA GLY A 167 23.65 -8.20 -23.94
C GLY A 167 23.96 -7.04 -23.01
N PHE A 168 23.45 -7.04 -21.78
CA PHE A 168 23.76 -5.99 -20.80
C PHE A 168 25.00 -6.36 -19.98
N THR A 169 25.96 -5.45 -19.96
CA THR A 169 27.29 -5.65 -19.38
C THR A 169 27.62 -4.59 -18.35
N LEU A 170 28.87 -4.53 -17.87
CA LEU A 170 29.32 -3.47 -16.98
C LEU A 170 29.35 -2.09 -17.64
N ASP A 171 29.40 -2.02 -18.98
CA ASP A 171 29.36 -0.76 -19.71
C ASP A 171 28.02 -0.04 -19.61
N ASP A 172 26.97 -0.79 -19.22
CA ASP A 172 25.62 -0.28 -18.98
C ASP A 172 25.41 0.28 -17.57
N ILE A 173 26.43 0.20 -16.70
CA ILE A 173 26.42 0.70 -15.33
C ILE A 173 26.89 2.16 -15.29
N ASP A 174 26.15 3.00 -14.56
CA ASP A 174 26.69 4.30 -14.13
C ASP A 174 27.70 4.11 -12.99
N THR A 175 28.96 4.28 -13.32
CA THR A 175 30.09 4.10 -12.39
C THR A 175 29.99 5.00 -11.16
N ASN A 176 29.49 6.24 -11.31
CA ASN A 176 29.33 7.16 -10.19
C ASN A 176 28.26 6.65 -9.21
N THR A 177 27.15 6.11 -9.71
CA THR A 177 26.12 5.50 -8.89
C THR A 177 26.66 4.31 -8.11
N LEU A 178 27.38 3.40 -8.79
CA LEU A 178 27.95 2.21 -8.15
C LEU A 178 29.00 2.60 -7.08
N HIS A 179 29.88 3.55 -7.38
CA HIS A 179 30.86 4.03 -6.42
C HIS A 179 30.21 4.73 -5.23
N GLY A 180 29.15 5.52 -5.46
CA GLY A 180 28.36 6.13 -4.38
C GLY A 180 27.74 5.07 -3.44
N TYR A 181 27.22 3.98 -4.01
CA TYR A 181 26.71 2.85 -3.25
C TYR A 181 27.83 2.13 -2.47
N ARG A 182 28.97 1.84 -3.12
CA ARG A 182 30.13 1.20 -2.47
C ARG A 182 30.68 2.02 -1.30
N ASN A 183 30.70 3.36 -1.43
CA ASN A 183 31.11 4.25 -0.34
C ASN A 183 30.13 4.14 0.85
N GLN A 184 28.84 4.15 0.62
CA GLN A 184 27.84 3.97 1.68
C GLN A 184 27.96 2.57 2.33
N PHE A 185 28.12 1.53 1.53
CA PHE A 185 28.37 0.18 2.00
C PHE A 185 29.60 0.10 2.91
N ARG A 186 30.72 0.71 2.50
CA ARG A 186 31.98 0.74 3.26
C ARG A 186 31.82 1.46 4.59
N ILE A 187 31.09 2.56 4.63
CA ILE A 187 30.83 3.31 5.88
C ILE A 187 30.09 2.45 6.90
N LEU A 188 29.12 1.68 6.45
CA LEU A 188 28.28 0.84 7.33
C LEU A 188 28.92 -0.52 7.65
N ASN A 189 29.82 -0.99 6.79
CA ASN A 189 30.42 -2.33 6.85
C ASN A 189 31.94 -2.24 6.66
N ALA A 190 32.65 -1.48 7.53
CA ALA A 190 34.06 -1.14 7.35
C ALA A 190 34.98 -2.36 7.19
N ASP A 191 34.76 -3.41 7.99
CA ASP A 191 35.59 -4.61 8.00
C ASP A 191 35.08 -5.72 7.06
N HIS A 192 34.14 -5.41 6.16
CA HIS A 192 33.54 -6.41 5.28
C HIS A 192 34.47 -6.73 4.11
N GLU A 193 34.73 -8.01 3.87
CA GLU A 193 35.65 -8.50 2.83
C GLU A 193 35.28 -8.11 1.40
N TRP A 194 34.03 -7.69 1.17
CA TRP A 194 33.59 -7.20 -0.15
C TRP A 194 34.13 -5.82 -0.49
N ASN A 195 34.66 -5.09 0.48
CA ASN A 195 35.27 -3.77 0.23
C ASN A 195 36.48 -3.83 -0.71
N ASP A 196 37.20 -4.97 -0.69
CA ASP A 196 38.41 -5.20 -1.50
C ASP A 196 38.13 -5.83 -2.87
N LYS A 197 36.88 -6.16 -3.19
CA LYS A 197 36.51 -6.76 -4.48
C LYS A 197 36.43 -5.68 -5.56
N ASP A 198 36.74 -6.07 -6.80
CA ASP A 198 36.46 -5.21 -7.95
C ASP A 198 34.95 -5.04 -8.18
N ASP A 199 34.57 -4.11 -9.06
CA ASP A 199 33.16 -3.76 -9.29
C ASP A 199 32.34 -4.96 -9.83
N LYS A 200 32.92 -5.80 -10.68
CA LYS A 200 32.26 -6.98 -11.22
C LYS A 200 31.95 -8.01 -10.12
N GLU A 201 32.95 -8.33 -9.32
CA GLU A 201 32.79 -9.32 -8.26
C GLU A 201 31.90 -8.75 -7.12
N PHE A 202 32.02 -7.48 -6.80
CA PHE A 202 31.13 -6.82 -5.86
C PHE A 202 29.65 -6.90 -6.32
N LEU A 203 29.36 -6.54 -7.57
CA LEU A 203 28.01 -6.66 -8.15
C LEU A 203 27.53 -8.10 -8.18
N ARG A 204 28.42 -9.07 -8.45
CA ARG A 204 28.09 -10.48 -8.45
C ARG A 204 27.67 -10.97 -7.06
N LEU A 205 28.40 -10.59 -6.03
CA LEU A 205 28.11 -10.92 -4.63
C LEU A 205 26.81 -10.26 -4.16
N LEU A 206 26.51 -9.05 -4.61
CA LEU A 206 25.22 -8.37 -4.37
C LEU A 206 24.03 -8.99 -5.14
N GLY A 207 24.29 -9.80 -6.19
CA GLY A 207 23.26 -10.32 -7.07
C GLY A 207 22.90 -9.39 -8.24
N GLY A 208 23.69 -8.33 -8.49
CA GLY A 208 23.52 -7.40 -9.62
C GLY A 208 24.16 -7.89 -10.92
N TYR A 209 25.05 -8.88 -10.85
CA TYR A 209 25.69 -9.55 -11.98
C TYR A 209 25.63 -11.05 -11.82
N THR A 210 25.42 -11.80 -12.91
CA THR A 210 25.28 -13.25 -12.83
C THR A 210 25.85 -13.95 -14.07
N LYS A 211 26.07 -15.25 -13.94
CA LYS A 211 26.45 -16.13 -15.04
C LYS A 211 25.48 -17.29 -15.15
N ASN A 212 24.87 -17.46 -16.29
CA ASN A 212 24.09 -18.64 -16.60
C ASN A 212 25.04 -19.84 -16.75
N ARG A 213 24.94 -20.82 -15.86
CA ARG A 213 25.85 -21.96 -15.81
C ARG A 213 25.65 -22.94 -16.96
N GLN A 214 24.46 -22.96 -17.58
CA GLN A 214 24.16 -23.87 -18.69
C GLN A 214 24.70 -23.32 -20.02
N THR A 215 24.51 -22.03 -20.28
CA THR A 215 24.89 -21.38 -21.53
C THR A 215 26.27 -20.72 -21.47
N GLY A 216 26.84 -20.52 -20.27
CA GLY A 216 28.08 -19.79 -20.07
C GLY A 216 27.95 -18.27 -20.21
N LYS A 217 26.81 -17.75 -20.66
CA LYS A 217 26.56 -16.30 -20.77
C LYS A 217 26.60 -15.63 -19.40
N GLU A 218 27.16 -14.42 -19.32
CA GLU A 218 27.20 -13.61 -18.14
C GLU A 218 26.80 -12.16 -18.46
N GLY A 219 26.30 -11.43 -17.47
CA GLY A 219 25.85 -10.06 -17.62
C GLY A 219 25.09 -9.55 -16.39
N LEU A 220 24.50 -8.37 -16.53
CA LEU A 220 23.70 -7.77 -15.49
C LEU A 220 22.43 -8.57 -15.24
N THR A 221 21.99 -8.57 -13.98
CA THR A 221 20.64 -8.96 -13.63
C THR A 221 19.69 -7.77 -13.76
N VAL A 222 18.38 -8.03 -13.74
CA VAL A 222 17.37 -6.97 -13.63
C VAL A 222 17.67 -6.06 -12.44
N ALA A 223 18.01 -6.64 -11.28
CA ALA A 223 18.39 -5.88 -10.09
C ALA A 223 19.60 -4.98 -10.31
N GLY A 224 20.66 -5.51 -10.95
CA GLY A 224 21.87 -4.74 -11.22
C GLY A 224 21.61 -3.55 -12.13
N LEU A 225 20.90 -3.78 -13.23
CA LEU A 225 20.54 -2.72 -14.17
C LEU A 225 19.63 -1.66 -13.50
N MET A 226 18.58 -2.08 -12.81
CA MET A 226 17.65 -1.15 -12.18
C MET A 226 18.26 -0.35 -11.04
N MET A 227 19.20 -0.92 -10.29
CA MET A 227 19.86 -0.22 -9.18
C MET A 227 20.97 0.73 -9.63
N PHE A 228 21.72 0.35 -10.67
CA PHE A 228 22.98 1.03 -10.99
C PHE A 228 23.15 1.38 -12.47
N GLY A 229 22.18 1.02 -13.32
CA GLY A 229 22.27 1.24 -14.75
C GLY A 229 22.26 2.71 -15.14
N THR A 230 22.81 2.97 -16.34
CA THR A 230 22.63 4.27 -17.02
C THR A 230 21.18 4.44 -17.43
N GLY A 231 20.69 5.68 -17.47
CA GLY A 231 19.31 5.96 -17.87
C GLY A 231 19.00 5.52 -19.31
N LEU A 232 20.00 5.44 -20.18
CA LEU A 232 19.84 4.89 -21.53
C LEU A 232 19.56 3.39 -21.48
N ALA A 233 20.42 2.62 -20.84
CA ALA A 233 20.31 1.17 -20.75
C ALA A 233 19.01 0.72 -20.05
N ILE A 234 18.60 1.44 -19.00
CA ILE A 234 17.31 1.19 -18.32
C ILE A 234 16.14 1.38 -19.28
N ARG A 235 16.12 2.48 -20.05
CA ARG A 235 15.03 2.75 -21.00
C ARG A 235 15.01 1.77 -22.19
N GLU A 236 16.14 1.29 -22.63
CA GLU A 236 16.19 0.26 -23.67
C GLU A 236 15.52 -1.03 -23.21
N ARG A 237 15.68 -1.38 -21.93
CA ARG A 237 15.10 -2.63 -21.40
C ARG A 237 13.72 -2.44 -20.75
N PHE A 238 13.49 -1.32 -20.06
CA PHE A 238 12.30 -1.01 -19.28
C PHE A 238 11.72 0.35 -19.70
N GLY A 239 11.48 0.54 -21.00
CA GLY A 239 11.10 1.83 -21.60
C GLY A 239 9.82 2.46 -21.02
N ASN A 240 8.93 1.63 -20.49
CA ASN A 240 7.65 2.07 -19.94
C ASN A 240 7.66 2.23 -18.41
N PHE A 241 8.65 1.69 -17.71
CA PHE A 241 8.78 1.87 -16.26
C PHE A 241 9.27 3.29 -15.93
N ARG A 242 8.56 3.99 -15.07
CA ARG A 242 8.86 5.37 -14.68
C ARG A 242 8.96 5.51 -13.18
N MET A 243 9.75 6.49 -12.75
CA MET A 243 9.88 6.91 -11.37
C MET A 243 9.60 8.40 -11.27
N ASP A 244 8.60 8.77 -10.49
CA ASP A 244 8.16 10.15 -10.30
C ASP A 244 8.10 10.50 -8.81
N TYR A 245 8.69 11.64 -8.42
CA TYR A 245 8.44 12.29 -7.15
C TYR A 245 7.78 13.64 -7.41
N LEU A 246 6.73 13.94 -6.65
CA LEU A 246 5.98 15.19 -6.72
C LEU A 246 5.78 15.76 -5.31
N ASP A 247 6.25 16.97 -5.08
CA ASP A 247 5.89 17.74 -3.90
C ASP A 247 4.69 18.64 -4.23
N MET A 248 3.54 18.27 -3.71
CA MET A 248 2.27 18.96 -3.87
C MET A 248 1.84 19.66 -2.59
N SER A 249 2.79 19.88 -1.67
CA SER A 249 2.55 20.60 -0.42
C SER A 249 2.64 22.12 -0.63
N HIS A 250 1.82 22.87 0.11
CA HIS A 250 1.82 24.35 0.14
C HIS A 250 1.74 25.01 -1.24
N LEU A 251 0.89 24.46 -2.12
CA LEU A 251 0.68 25.02 -3.45
C LEU A 251 -0.03 26.37 -3.38
N GLU A 252 0.46 27.34 -4.15
CA GLU A 252 -0.14 28.67 -4.30
C GLU A 252 -0.68 28.90 -5.70
N GLY A 253 -1.87 29.44 -5.80
CA GLY A 253 -2.49 29.80 -7.07
C GLY A 253 -2.71 28.62 -8.03
N GLU A 254 -2.13 28.68 -9.22
CA GLU A 254 -2.25 27.65 -10.27
C GLU A 254 -1.08 26.67 -10.31
N GLU A 255 -0.25 26.65 -9.27
CA GLU A 255 0.88 25.72 -9.19
C GLU A 255 0.40 24.26 -9.16
N ARG A 256 1.06 23.39 -9.95
CA ARG A 256 0.74 21.95 -10.01
C ARG A 256 1.60 21.14 -9.07
N TYR A 257 2.77 21.60 -8.75
CA TYR A 257 3.74 20.99 -7.83
C TYR A 257 4.75 22.06 -7.40
N ARG A 258 5.25 21.97 -6.19
CA ARG A 258 6.31 22.81 -5.64
C ARG A 258 7.69 22.30 -6.08
N ASP A 259 7.86 20.99 -6.12
CA ASP A 259 9.08 20.32 -6.55
C ASP A 259 8.74 19.00 -7.24
N ARG A 260 9.57 18.59 -8.18
CA ARG A 260 9.41 17.30 -8.82
C ARG A 260 10.75 16.70 -9.21
N LEU A 261 10.79 15.37 -9.21
CA LEU A 261 11.84 14.58 -9.84
C LEU A 261 11.19 13.60 -10.80
N THR A 262 11.37 13.86 -12.09
CA THR A 262 11.04 12.94 -13.18
C THR A 262 12.28 12.83 -14.05
N TYR A 263 12.40 11.79 -14.85
CA TYR A 263 13.56 11.67 -15.71
C TYR A 263 13.60 12.78 -16.76
N ASP A 264 14.67 13.58 -16.73
CA ASP A 264 14.91 14.71 -17.62
C ASP A 264 16.35 14.71 -18.22
N GLY A 265 17.11 13.63 -17.99
CA GLY A 265 18.50 13.49 -18.44
C GLY A 265 19.54 14.11 -17.52
N ARG A 266 19.18 14.74 -16.39
CA ARG A 266 20.10 15.31 -15.42
C ARG A 266 20.56 14.32 -14.37
N TRP A 267 19.89 13.18 -14.25
CA TRP A 267 20.21 12.09 -13.34
C TRP A 267 19.99 10.76 -14.07
N GLU A 268 20.67 9.73 -13.62
CA GLU A 268 20.42 8.40 -14.14
C GLU A 268 19.11 7.85 -13.56
N ASN A 269 18.26 7.33 -14.42
CA ASN A 269 16.94 6.82 -14.07
C ASN A 269 17.03 5.46 -13.34
N ASN A 270 17.93 5.36 -12.35
CA ASN A 270 18.09 4.15 -11.55
C ASN A 270 17.54 4.30 -10.13
N LEU A 271 17.19 3.16 -9.53
CA LEU A 271 16.52 3.12 -8.23
C LEU A 271 17.38 3.68 -7.10
N TYR A 272 18.72 3.50 -7.15
CA TYR A 272 19.59 4.02 -6.10
C TYR A 272 19.67 5.54 -6.11
N GLN A 273 19.79 6.18 -7.29
CA GLN A 273 19.74 7.63 -7.38
C GLN A 273 18.39 8.18 -6.99
N PHE A 274 17.29 7.56 -7.49
CA PHE A 274 15.95 7.95 -7.11
C PHE A 274 15.74 7.92 -5.59
N PHE A 275 16.13 6.81 -4.96
CA PHE A 275 16.05 6.66 -3.51
C PHE A 275 16.84 7.74 -2.77
N ARG A 276 18.09 7.97 -3.16
CA ARG A 276 18.97 8.97 -2.52
C ARG A 276 18.46 10.40 -2.65
N ILE A 277 17.85 10.75 -3.78
CA ILE A 277 17.35 12.11 -4.03
C ILE A 277 16.01 12.31 -3.31
N VAL A 278 15.14 11.32 -3.31
CA VAL A 278 13.78 11.47 -2.78
C VAL A 278 13.71 11.29 -1.26
N MET A 279 14.48 10.36 -0.68
CA MET A 279 14.42 10.07 0.76
C MET A 279 14.59 11.30 1.67
N PRO A 280 15.60 12.17 1.45
CA PRO A 280 15.73 13.41 2.23
C PRO A 280 14.52 14.34 2.08
N LYS A 281 13.95 14.45 0.87
CA LYS A 281 12.79 15.31 0.60
C LYS A 281 11.53 14.85 1.34
N LEU A 282 11.37 13.54 1.55
CA LEU A 282 10.25 12.97 2.29
C LEU A 282 10.34 13.21 3.79
N THR A 283 11.56 13.33 4.33
CA THR A 283 11.77 13.41 5.79
C THR A 283 12.10 14.81 6.27
N PHE A 284 12.48 15.75 5.39
CA PHE A 284 12.96 17.07 5.76
C PHE A 284 11.95 17.89 6.59
N ASP A 285 10.67 17.90 6.19
CA ASP A 285 9.62 18.69 6.85
C ASP A 285 8.75 17.83 7.80
N LEU A 286 9.13 16.58 8.07
CA LEU A 286 8.40 15.79 9.06
C LEU A 286 8.55 16.43 10.45
N PRO A 287 7.48 16.54 11.22
CA PRO A 287 7.58 17.05 12.58
C PRO A 287 8.57 16.22 13.39
N HIS A 288 9.62 16.89 13.89
CA HIS A 288 10.64 16.27 14.74
C HIS A 288 10.37 16.62 16.20
N PRO A 289 9.69 15.77 16.97
CA PRO A 289 9.65 15.97 18.42
C PRO A 289 11.08 15.86 18.94
N PHE A 290 11.48 16.85 19.73
CA PHE A 290 12.79 16.84 20.38
C PHE A 290 12.85 15.60 21.28
N HIS A 291 13.70 14.63 20.89
CA HIS A 291 13.88 13.40 21.63
C HIS A 291 15.35 13.23 22.02
N MET A 292 15.56 12.94 23.31
CA MET A 292 16.88 12.67 23.88
C MET A 292 16.93 11.23 24.35
N GLU A 293 17.91 10.48 23.92
CA GLU A 293 18.31 9.21 24.56
C GLU A 293 19.55 9.45 25.41
N GLY A 294 19.35 9.56 26.71
CA GLY A 294 20.40 9.98 27.62
C GLY A 294 20.83 11.42 27.35
N TYR A 295 22.11 11.63 26.99
CA TYR A 295 22.68 12.94 26.65
C TYR A 295 22.80 13.20 25.13
N GLN A 296 22.37 12.24 24.30
CA GLN A 296 22.46 12.37 22.84
C GLN A 296 21.09 12.69 22.23
N ARG A 297 21.09 13.64 21.30
CA ARG A 297 19.93 13.95 20.46
C ARG A 297 19.78 12.82 19.43
N VAL A 298 18.58 12.23 19.37
CA VAL A 298 18.24 11.23 18.37
C VAL A 298 17.52 11.95 17.22
N ASP A 299 18.21 12.11 16.12
CA ASP A 299 17.66 12.76 14.91
C ASP A 299 16.83 11.79 14.05
N ASP A 300 17.03 10.47 14.20
CA ASP A 300 16.33 9.43 13.43
C ASP A 300 15.06 8.94 14.18
N THR A 301 13.97 9.69 14.02
CA THR A 301 12.69 9.39 14.72
C THR A 301 12.03 8.09 14.24
N PRO A 302 11.15 7.46 15.05
CA PRO A 302 10.36 6.32 14.61
C PRO A 302 9.57 6.58 13.32
N GLN A 303 9.09 7.82 13.13
CA GLN A 303 8.35 8.23 11.93
C GLN A 303 9.25 8.28 10.70
N MET A 304 10.47 8.80 10.82
CA MET A 304 11.45 8.78 9.72
C MET A 304 11.84 7.34 9.34
N LYS A 305 12.03 6.46 10.33
CA LYS A 305 12.27 5.03 10.08
C LYS A 305 11.10 4.39 9.35
N ALA A 306 9.88 4.74 9.72
CA ALA A 306 8.67 4.22 9.09
C ALA A 306 8.47 4.74 7.65
N VAL A 307 8.77 6.03 7.37
CA VAL A 307 8.77 6.56 6.00
C VAL A 307 9.82 5.85 5.15
N ARG A 308 11.01 5.64 5.70
CA ARG A 308 12.09 4.90 5.04
C ARG A 308 11.68 3.47 4.71
N GLU A 309 11.04 2.79 5.65
CA GLU A 309 10.49 1.44 5.46
C GLU A 309 9.41 1.44 4.38
N GLY A 310 8.45 2.36 4.44
CA GLY A 310 7.39 2.49 3.43
C GLY A 310 7.93 2.74 2.03
N PHE A 311 8.93 3.63 1.89
CA PHE A 311 9.54 3.92 0.60
C PHE A 311 10.38 2.73 0.08
N THR A 312 11.13 2.08 0.95
CA THR A 312 11.84 0.84 0.60
C THR A 312 10.86 -0.23 0.12
N ASN A 313 9.74 -0.41 0.83
CA ASN A 313 8.69 -1.37 0.47
C ASN A 313 8.08 -1.05 -0.90
N SER A 314 7.82 0.23 -1.22
CA SER A 314 7.31 0.59 -2.54
C SER A 314 8.27 0.22 -3.67
N ILE A 315 9.58 0.27 -3.45
CA ILE A 315 10.60 -0.15 -4.44
C ILE A 315 10.65 -1.68 -4.56
N ILE A 316 10.78 -2.39 -3.44
CA ILE A 316 11.00 -3.85 -3.48
C ILE A 316 9.76 -4.65 -3.88
N HIS A 317 8.58 -4.04 -3.78
CA HIS A 317 7.32 -4.63 -4.22
C HIS A 317 6.84 -4.16 -5.60
N SER A 318 7.55 -3.23 -6.26
CA SER A 318 7.25 -2.79 -7.62
C SER A 318 7.32 -3.91 -8.65
N ASP A 319 6.32 -4.04 -9.53
CA ASP A 319 6.42 -4.84 -10.74
C ASP A 319 7.16 -4.04 -11.82
N LEU A 320 8.44 -4.34 -11.98
CA LEU A 320 9.34 -3.67 -12.94
C LEU A 320 9.01 -3.99 -14.41
N PHE A 321 8.16 -4.99 -14.66
CA PHE A 321 7.77 -5.47 -15.99
C PHE A 321 6.38 -5.01 -16.42
N LEU A 322 5.71 -4.20 -15.61
CA LEU A 322 4.40 -3.68 -15.96
C LEU A 322 4.54 -2.54 -16.96
N ASP A 323 3.91 -2.67 -18.14
CA ASP A 323 4.09 -1.76 -19.28
C ASP A 323 3.74 -0.28 -18.99
N SER A 324 2.89 0.00 -18.06
CA SER A 324 2.54 1.38 -17.64
C SER A 324 2.90 1.64 -16.18
N GLY A 325 3.82 0.85 -15.63
CA GLY A 325 4.19 0.91 -14.22
C GLY A 325 4.87 2.24 -13.87
N ILE A 326 4.35 2.91 -12.84
CA ILE A 326 4.93 4.14 -12.30
C ILE A 326 5.16 3.93 -10.80
N LEU A 327 6.43 3.98 -10.40
CA LEU A 327 6.77 4.17 -8.99
C LEU A 327 6.62 5.66 -8.69
N ARG A 328 5.51 6.03 -8.04
CA ARG A 328 5.15 7.43 -7.78
C ARG A 328 5.11 7.74 -6.31
N ILE A 329 5.87 8.74 -5.92
CA ILE A 329 5.96 9.21 -4.56
C ILE A 329 5.45 10.64 -4.52
N GLU A 330 4.37 10.88 -3.78
CA GLU A 330 3.74 12.19 -3.66
C GLU A 330 3.75 12.65 -2.21
N LYS A 331 4.09 13.93 -2.02
CA LYS A 331 4.02 14.62 -0.74
C LYS A 331 2.93 15.67 -0.83
N HIS A 332 1.95 15.59 0.06
CA HIS A 332 0.85 16.53 0.22
C HIS A 332 0.94 17.22 1.59
N ASP A 333 0.11 18.22 1.84
CA ASP A 333 0.06 18.91 3.13
C ASP A 333 -0.34 18.00 4.29
N ASP A 334 -1.18 17.00 4.03
CA ASP A 334 -1.80 16.14 5.01
C ASP A 334 -1.38 14.67 4.94
N CYS A 335 -0.61 14.28 3.91
CA CYS A 335 -0.18 12.90 3.75
C CYS A 335 1.02 12.72 2.81
N LEU A 336 1.73 11.61 2.99
CA LEU A 336 2.63 11.04 1.99
C LEU A 336 1.91 9.89 1.29
N CYS A 337 1.91 9.88 -0.04
CA CYS A 337 1.35 8.80 -0.86
C CYS A 337 2.48 8.10 -1.61
N LEU A 338 2.73 6.84 -1.25
CA LEU A 338 3.76 6.00 -1.84
C LEU A 338 3.06 4.95 -2.71
N ARG A 339 3.16 5.10 -4.05
CA ARG A 339 2.50 4.23 -5.02
C ARG A 339 3.51 3.41 -5.79
N ASN A 340 3.26 2.12 -5.88
CA ASN A 340 4.09 1.23 -6.69
C ASN A 340 3.24 0.38 -7.63
N PRO A 341 3.75 0.06 -8.83
CA PRO A 341 3.07 -0.81 -9.78
C PRO A 341 3.02 -2.26 -9.30
N GLY A 342 1.95 -2.96 -9.67
CA GLY A 342 1.65 -4.35 -9.31
C GLY A 342 0.69 -4.45 -8.14
N ASN A 343 0.02 -5.61 -8.00
CA ASN A 343 -0.93 -5.90 -6.91
C ASN A 343 -0.21 -6.49 -5.70
N LEU A 344 -0.90 -6.55 -4.56
CA LEU A 344 -0.38 -7.24 -3.37
C LEU A 344 -0.19 -8.75 -3.66
N LYS A 345 0.95 -9.30 -3.24
CA LYS A 345 1.21 -10.76 -3.32
C LYS A 345 0.54 -11.52 -2.17
N LEU A 346 0.37 -10.86 -1.04
CA LEU A 346 -0.24 -11.42 0.17
C LEU A 346 -1.60 -10.78 0.41
N PRO A 347 -2.56 -11.49 1.04
CA PRO A 347 -3.77 -10.88 1.55
C PRO A 347 -3.46 -9.70 2.46
N ILE A 348 -4.28 -8.66 2.38
CA ILE A 348 -4.02 -7.40 3.10
C ILE A 348 -4.01 -7.60 4.62
N GLU A 349 -4.84 -8.52 5.11
CA GLU A 349 -4.93 -8.88 6.52
C GLU A 349 -3.58 -9.40 7.04
N ASN A 350 -2.93 -10.27 6.29
CA ASN A 350 -1.62 -10.84 6.65
C ASN A 350 -0.53 -9.76 6.70
N ILE A 351 -0.65 -8.71 5.87
CA ILE A 351 0.29 -7.58 5.88
C ILE A 351 0.09 -6.74 7.15
N TYR A 352 -1.17 -6.53 7.56
CA TYR A 352 -1.49 -5.80 8.80
C TYR A 352 -1.07 -6.58 10.05
N GLU A 353 -1.22 -7.90 10.05
CA GLU A 353 -0.78 -8.78 11.14
C GLU A 353 0.75 -8.87 11.22
N GLY A 354 1.42 -8.81 10.06
CA GLY A 354 2.87 -8.94 9.96
C GLY A 354 3.36 -10.38 10.07
N GLY A 355 4.68 -10.55 10.22
CA GLY A 355 5.32 -11.87 10.35
C GLY A 355 5.67 -12.55 9.03
N VAL A 356 5.02 -12.18 7.94
CA VAL A 356 5.31 -12.68 6.59
C VAL A 356 5.60 -11.51 5.66
N SER A 357 6.68 -11.60 4.90
CA SER A 357 7.02 -10.66 3.84
C SER A 357 7.53 -11.43 2.63
N LYS A 358 7.07 -11.04 1.45
CA LYS A 358 7.53 -11.64 0.19
C LYS A 358 7.76 -10.55 -0.85
N ALA A 359 8.97 -10.04 -0.87
CA ALA A 359 9.39 -9.05 -1.85
C ALA A 359 9.26 -9.60 -3.28
N ARG A 360 8.83 -8.75 -4.21
CA ARG A 360 8.83 -9.04 -5.65
C ARG A 360 10.26 -9.00 -6.19
N ASN A 361 11.09 -8.12 -5.60
CA ASN A 361 12.47 -7.87 -6.00
C ASN A 361 13.45 -8.14 -4.83
N PRO A 362 13.71 -9.43 -4.50
CA PRO A 362 14.50 -9.80 -3.30
C PRO A 362 15.99 -9.41 -3.41
N ARG A 363 16.55 -9.29 -4.63
CA ARG A 363 17.94 -8.83 -4.79
C ARG A 363 18.06 -7.33 -4.55
N ILE A 364 17.12 -6.54 -5.06
CA ILE A 364 17.02 -5.10 -4.76
C ILE A 364 16.82 -4.90 -3.25
N GLN A 365 15.97 -5.72 -2.61
CA GLN A 365 15.80 -5.70 -1.16
C GLN A 365 17.14 -5.95 -0.44
N ASN A 366 17.90 -6.96 -0.86
CA ASN A 366 19.21 -7.24 -0.27
C ASN A 366 20.19 -6.07 -0.48
N MET A 367 20.22 -5.47 -1.68
CA MET A 367 21.05 -4.31 -1.97
C MET A 367 20.71 -3.13 -1.04
N LEU A 368 19.44 -2.81 -0.86
CA LEU A 368 19.02 -1.73 0.05
C LEU A 368 19.35 -2.06 1.50
N ARG A 369 19.17 -3.32 1.93
CA ARG A 369 19.51 -3.77 3.28
C ARG A 369 21.01 -3.65 3.59
N MET A 370 21.88 -3.97 2.63
CA MET A 370 23.34 -3.89 2.79
C MET A 370 23.84 -2.46 3.03
N ILE A 371 23.04 -1.48 2.70
CA ILE A 371 23.32 -0.05 2.94
C ILE A 371 22.40 0.57 4.01
N GLY A 372 21.79 -0.29 4.87
CA GLY A 372 21.05 0.13 6.06
C GLY A 372 19.57 0.47 5.83
N TYR A 373 18.99 0.06 4.69
CA TYR A 373 17.58 0.27 4.39
C TYR A 373 16.81 -1.04 4.26
N GLY A 374 15.70 -1.13 5.00
CA GLY A 374 14.84 -2.32 5.00
C GLY A 374 15.32 -3.44 5.93
N GLU A 375 14.36 -4.15 6.50
CA GLU A 375 14.57 -5.32 7.35
C GLU A 375 13.89 -6.54 6.71
N ASN A 376 14.46 -7.74 6.90
CA ASN A 376 13.93 -8.98 6.28
C ASN A 376 12.86 -9.71 7.12
N ILE A 377 12.31 -9.10 8.20
CA ILE A 377 11.60 -9.84 9.26
C ILE A 377 10.06 -9.78 9.13
N GLY A 378 9.50 -9.24 8.03
CA GLY A 378 8.03 -9.14 7.89
C GLY A 378 7.35 -8.24 8.94
N SER A 379 8.11 -7.44 9.67
CA SER A 379 7.61 -6.52 10.71
C SER A 379 7.44 -5.08 10.21
N GLY A 380 7.67 -4.82 8.92
CA GLY A 380 7.74 -3.47 8.37
C GLY A 380 6.43 -2.70 8.51
N PHE A 381 5.31 -3.25 8.01
CA PHE A 381 4.03 -2.56 8.05
C PHE A 381 3.47 -2.38 9.48
N PRO A 382 3.47 -3.37 10.38
CA PRO A 382 3.14 -3.16 11.78
C PRO A 382 4.00 -2.10 12.49
N LYS A 383 5.29 -1.98 12.16
CA LYS A 383 6.17 -0.92 12.68
C LYS A 383 5.73 0.45 12.20
N ILE A 384 5.34 0.59 10.92
CA ILE A 384 4.79 1.83 10.37
C ILE A 384 3.54 2.25 11.15
N ILE A 385 2.59 1.33 11.34
CA ILE A 385 1.36 1.59 12.11
C ILE A 385 1.69 2.03 13.53
N SER A 386 2.57 1.29 14.23
CA SER A 386 2.97 1.60 15.61
C SER A 386 3.64 2.97 15.73
N ALA A 387 4.50 3.35 14.77
CA ALA A 387 5.16 4.65 14.77
C ALA A 387 4.15 5.80 14.61
N TRP A 388 3.15 5.65 13.74
CA TRP A 388 2.08 6.62 13.53
C TRP A 388 1.15 6.75 14.74
N GLN A 389 0.72 5.62 15.30
CA GLN A 389 -0.10 5.60 16.50
C GLN A 389 0.57 6.30 17.69
N LYS A 390 1.87 6.03 17.91
CA LYS A 390 2.66 6.67 18.98
C LYS A 390 2.82 8.17 18.76
N ALA A 391 2.85 8.64 17.51
CA ALA A 391 2.90 10.05 17.19
C ALA A 391 1.54 10.76 17.34
N GLY A 392 0.44 10.00 17.44
CA GLY A 392 -0.91 10.55 17.40
C GLY A 392 -1.30 11.08 16.00
N TRP A 393 -0.58 10.65 14.96
CA TRP A 393 -0.90 10.99 13.56
C TRP A 393 -2.00 10.03 13.07
N GLY A 394 -2.70 10.32 12.03
CA GLY A 394 -3.76 9.46 11.50
C GLY A 394 -3.33 8.00 11.28
N LYS A 395 -4.24 7.12 10.93
CA LYS A 395 -3.95 5.71 10.68
C LYS A 395 -3.35 5.54 9.27
N PRO A 396 -2.16 4.90 9.12
CA PRO A 396 -1.64 4.49 7.82
C PRO A 396 -2.61 3.55 7.11
N GLU A 397 -2.78 3.73 5.80
CA GLU A 397 -3.66 2.93 4.97
C GLU A 397 -2.88 2.30 3.82
N LEU A 398 -3.05 0.99 3.64
CA LEU A 398 -2.55 0.25 2.48
C LEU A 398 -3.73 -0.07 1.57
N ILE A 399 -3.68 0.36 0.32
CA ILE A 399 -4.77 0.26 -0.64
C ILE A 399 -4.28 -0.52 -1.85
N ASP A 400 -4.87 -1.68 -2.12
CA ASP A 400 -4.66 -2.43 -3.36
C ASP A 400 -5.69 -1.98 -4.41
N LYS A 401 -5.24 -1.21 -5.38
CA LYS A 401 -6.04 -0.76 -6.53
C LYS A 401 -5.93 -1.82 -7.63
N TYR A 402 -6.52 -2.96 -7.40
CA TYR A 402 -6.40 -4.16 -8.22
C TYR A 402 -6.57 -3.90 -9.73
N GLU A 403 -7.57 -3.10 -10.09
CA GLU A 403 -7.90 -2.76 -11.47
C GLU A 403 -6.80 -1.94 -12.18
N LEU A 404 -6.11 -1.09 -11.40
CA LEU A 404 -5.02 -0.24 -11.90
C LEU A 404 -3.67 -0.94 -11.82
N GLN A 405 -3.62 -2.14 -11.23
CA GLN A 405 -2.38 -2.84 -10.89
C GLN A 405 -1.41 -1.91 -10.13
N GLU A 406 -1.93 -1.23 -9.11
CA GLU A 406 -1.19 -0.26 -8.29
C GLU A 406 -1.49 -0.50 -6.81
N VAL A 407 -0.46 -0.49 -5.99
CA VAL A 407 -0.58 -0.44 -4.52
C VAL A 407 -0.22 0.95 -4.04
N GLU A 408 -1.04 1.51 -3.15
CA GLU A 408 -0.80 2.81 -2.51
C GLU A 408 -0.66 2.63 -1.00
N LEU A 409 0.45 3.09 -0.45
CA LEU A 409 0.61 3.31 0.98
C LEU A 409 0.40 4.80 1.27
N ARG A 410 -0.65 5.12 2.03
CA ARG A 410 -0.97 6.46 2.48
C ARG A 410 -0.56 6.64 3.94
N LEU A 411 0.30 7.61 4.20
CA LEU A 411 0.82 7.96 5.51
C LEU A 411 0.32 9.37 5.88
N PRO A 412 -0.74 9.50 6.71
CA PRO A 412 -1.22 10.82 7.13
C PRO A 412 -0.16 11.56 7.93
N ILE A 413 0.02 12.86 7.66
CA ILE A 413 0.90 13.75 8.43
C ILE A 413 0.07 14.90 9.03
N PRO A 414 0.39 15.37 10.23
CA PRO A 414 -0.32 16.48 10.79
C PRO A 414 -0.03 17.75 9.96
N ASN A 415 -1.09 18.46 9.57
CA ASN A 415 -0.93 19.76 8.90
C ASN A 415 -0.19 20.72 9.82
N GLU A 416 0.92 21.27 9.33
CA GLU A 416 1.62 22.38 10.02
C GLU A 416 0.83 23.70 9.92
N THR A 417 -0.39 23.74 10.44
CA THR A 417 -1.03 25.00 10.78
C THR A 417 -0.77 25.30 12.24
N GLY A 418 0.46 25.68 12.58
CA GLY A 418 0.78 26.16 13.93
C GLY A 418 2.18 25.81 14.39
N GLY A 419 3.07 26.80 14.34
CA GLY A 419 4.48 26.71 14.70
C GLY A 419 4.76 26.02 16.04
N GLN A 420 5.89 25.37 16.06
CA GLN A 420 6.53 24.67 17.16
C GLN A 420 6.40 25.34 18.52
N THR A 421 5.81 24.65 19.47
CA THR A 421 6.28 24.65 20.87
C THR A 421 5.99 23.28 21.46
N GLY A 422 7.02 22.68 22.05
CA GLY A 422 6.95 21.34 22.63
C GLY A 422 5.90 21.18 23.72
N GLY A 423 5.30 20.01 23.75
CA GLY A 423 4.61 19.45 24.91
C GLY A 423 3.09 19.61 24.90
N GLN A 424 2.42 18.47 24.78
CA GLN A 424 1.02 18.19 25.11
C GLN A 424 -0.09 18.61 24.13
N THR A 425 -0.76 17.59 23.63
CA THR A 425 -2.13 17.53 23.10
C THR A 425 -3.05 18.60 23.69
N GLY A 426 -3.47 19.62 22.88
CA GLY A 426 -4.48 20.55 23.37
C GLY A 426 -4.73 21.84 22.61
N LEU A 427 -4.46 21.98 21.30
CA LEU A 427 -4.69 23.25 20.60
C LEU A 427 -6.16 23.62 20.33
N PRO A 428 -7.08 22.70 20.02
CA PRO A 428 -8.50 23.05 20.00
C PRO A 428 -9.05 23.41 21.37
N LYS A 429 -8.58 22.75 22.43
CA LYS A 429 -9.03 22.99 23.83
C LYS A 429 -8.58 24.33 24.41
N THR A 430 -7.43 24.89 24.02
CA THR A 430 -6.92 26.14 24.60
C THR A 430 -7.62 27.36 24.05
N ILE A 431 -7.90 27.43 22.75
CA ILE A 431 -8.66 28.55 22.16
C ILE A 431 -10.10 28.55 22.64
N GLU A 432 -10.74 27.37 22.78
CA GLU A 432 -12.07 27.26 23.37
C GLU A 432 -12.06 27.65 24.85
N LYS A 433 -11.01 27.28 25.59
CA LYS A 433 -10.85 27.67 26.98
C LYS A 433 -10.69 29.21 27.15
N VAL A 434 -9.96 29.86 26.23
CA VAL A 434 -9.90 31.33 26.15
C VAL A 434 -11.29 31.91 25.86
N PHE A 435 -12.01 31.32 24.92
CA PHE A 435 -13.36 31.77 24.55
C PHE A 435 -14.36 31.62 25.71
N GLU A 436 -14.40 30.46 26.38
CA GLU A 436 -15.28 30.24 27.55
C GLU A 436 -14.95 31.18 28.68
N LEU A 437 -13.68 31.44 29.01
CA LEU A 437 -13.30 32.41 30.04
C LEU A 437 -13.71 33.86 29.70
N ILE A 438 -13.69 34.22 28.42
CA ILE A 438 -14.19 35.52 27.95
C ILE A 438 -15.72 35.57 28.03
N LYS A 439 -16.39 34.45 27.71
CA LYS A 439 -17.85 34.34 27.82
C LYS A 439 -18.33 34.42 29.25
N ASP A 440 -17.63 33.77 30.18
CA ASP A 440 -17.96 33.81 31.62
C ASP A 440 -17.67 35.16 32.25
N ASN A 441 -16.63 35.86 31.81
CA ASN A 441 -16.28 37.19 32.27
C ASN A 441 -15.87 38.11 31.10
N PRO A 442 -16.81 38.89 30.53
CA PRO A 442 -16.54 39.84 29.45
C PRO A 442 -15.49 40.91 29.75
N TYR A 443 -15.21 41.17 31.01
CA TYR A 443 -14.23 42.16 31.46
C TYR A 443 -12.84 41.56 31.70
N ILE A 444 -12.66 40.25 31.50
CA ILE A 444 -11.39 39.52 31.75
C ILE A 444 -10.22 40.17 31.02
N THR A 445 -9.16 40.43 31.74
CA THR A 445 -7.92 41.02 31.20
C THR A 445 -7.03 39.93 30.58
N ARG A 446 -6.11 40.37 29.74
CA ARG A 446 -5.11 39.46 29.16
C ARG A 446 -4.26 38.78 30.24
N GLN A 447 -3.91 39.51 31.30
CA GLN A 447 -3.11 39.00 32.42
C GLN A 447 -3.87 37.90 33.17
N GLU A 448 -5.15 38.13 33.47
CA GLU A 448 -6.00 37.11 34.11
C GLU A 448 -6.19 35.87 33.26
N LEU A 449 -6.24 36.00 31.92
CA LEU A 449 -6.24 34.85 31.00
C LEU A 449 -4.92 34.09 31.07
N VAL A 450 -3.78 34.77 31.14
CA VAL A 450 -2.45 34.17 31.34
C VAL A 450 -2.42 33.39 32.65
N ASP A 451 -2.88 33.99 33.74
CA ASP A 451 -2.83 33.39 35.08
C ASP A 451 -3.76 32.17 35.20
N LYS A 452 -4.96 32.23 34.59
CA LYS A 452 -5.95 31.14 34.62
C LYS A 452 -5.59 29.95 33.68
N ILE A 453 -4.93 30.22 32.54
CA ILE A 453 -4.63 29.18 31.53
C ILE A 453 -3.20 28.67 31.67
N GLY A 454 -2.29 29.46 32.23
CA GLY A 454 -0.90 29.07 32.46
C GLY A 454 -0.01 29.12 31.21
N ILE A 455 -0.35 29.97 30.22
CA ILE A 455 0.44 30.14 28.97
C ILE A 455 0.93 31.59 28.82
N LYS A 456 1.95 31.79 28.00
CA LYS A 456 2.56 33.11 27.78
C LYS A 456 1.58 34.14 27.21
N ALA A 457 1.70 35.42 27.60
CA ALA A 457 0.86 36.51 27.14
C ALA A 457 0.80 36.65 25.61
N SER A 458 1.90 36.33 24.89
CA SER A 458 1.94 36.33 23.44
C SER A 458 1.05 35.24 22.81
N ALA A 459 0.93 34.08 23.46
CA ALA A 459 0.04 33.00 23.03
C ALA A 459 -1.45 33.37 23.27
N ILE A 460 -1.78 33.93 24.40
CA ILE A 460 -3.13 34.50 24.69
C ILE A 460 -3.51 35.55 23.64
N GLN A 461 -2.60 36.45 23.29
CA GLN A 461 -2.84 37.45 22.25
C GLN A 461 -3.20 36.82 20.90
N LYS A 462 -2.44 35.80 20.47
CA LYS A 462 -2.73 35.08 19.23
C LYS A 462 -4.11 34.40 19.24
N HIS A 463 -4.49 33.81 20.36
CA HIS A 463 -5.83 33.20 20.50
C HIS A 463 -6.95 34.24 20.43
N ILE A 464 -6.77 35.39 21.07
CA ILE A 464 -7.71 36.53 21.00
C ILE A 464 -7.82 37.04 19.55
N GLU A 465 -6.69 37.22 18.85
CA GLU A 465 -6.71 37.66 17.44
C GLU A 465 -7.40 36.64 16.51
N LYS A 466 -7.21 35.36 16.77
CA LYS A 466 -7.88 34.30 16.02
C LYS A 466 -9.40 34.29 16.27
N LEU A 467 -9.84 34.47 17.53
CA LEU A 467 -11.24 34.55 17.84
C LEU A 467 -11.89 35.81 17.23
N LYS A 468 -11.16 36.95 17.16
CA LYS A 468 -11.59 38.17 16.46
C LYS A 468 -11.69 37.94 14.94
N ALA A 469 -10.68 37.28 14.32
CA ALA A 469 -10.69 36.97 12.91
C ALA A 469 -11.84 36.03 12.53
N GLN A 470 -12.22 35.12 13.43
CA GLN A 470 -13.39 34.24 13.30
C GLN A 470 -14.73 34.95 13.60
N LYS A 471 -14.69 36.26 13.93
CA LYS A 471 -15.85 37.07 14.32
C LYS A 471 -16.62 36.51 15.53
N ARG A 472 -15.99 35.72 16.40
CA ARG A 472 -16.60 35.15 17.60
C ARG A 472 -16.58 36.11 18.78
N ILE A 473 -15.60 37.05 18.86
CA ILE A 473 -15.49 38.07 19.87
C ILE A 473 -15.14 39.43 19.25
N GLU A 474 -15.61 40.50 19.85
CA GLU A 474 -15.22 41.86 19.51
C GLU A 474 -14.91 42.66 20.79
N ARG A 475 -13.95 43.59 20.71
CA ARG A 475 -13.63 44.47 21.84
C ARG A 475 -14.44 45.76 21.73
N VAL A 476 -15.26 46.04 22.71
CA VAL A 476 -16.04 47.26 22.79
C VAL A 476 -15.44 48.18 23.87
N GLY A 477 -15.17 49.43 23.50
CA GLY A 477 -14.55 50.43 24.37
C GLY A 477 -13.04 50.50 24.29
N SER A 478 -12.41 51.28 25.16
CA SER A 478 -10.95 51.55 25.16
C SER A 478 -10.15 50.32 25.52
N SER A 479 -9.03 50.13 24.84
CA SER A 479 -8.09 49.03 25.12
C SER A 479 -7.36 49.17 26.45
N THR A 480 -7.35 50.39 27.04
CA THR A 480 -6.59 50.75 28.25
C THR A 480 -7.46 50.98 29.47
N PHE A 481 -8.71 51.40 29.31
CA PHE A 481 -9.62 51.70 30.43
C PHE A 481 -11.09 51.37 30.08
N GLY A 482 -11.71 50.46 30.83
CA GLY A 482 -13.17 50.27 30.82
C GLY A 482 -13.76 49.53 29.63
N GLY A 483 -12.95 48.92 28.73
CA GLY A 483 -13.47 48.12 27.60
C GLY A 483 -13.81 46.69 28.01
N HIS A 484 -14.78 46.07 27.31
CA HIS A 484 -15.19 44.68 27.51
C HIS A 484 -15.24 43.90 26.21
N TRP A 485 -15.35 42.59 26.30
CA TRP A 485 -15.50 41.68 25.16
C TRP A 485 -16.99 41.46 24.89
N GLU A 486 -17.40 41.60 23.65
CA GLU A 486 -18.72 41.22 23.16
C GLU A 486 -18.60 39.92 22.37
N ILE A 487 -19.50 38.98 22.68
CA ILE A 487 -19.58 37.69 21.97
C ILE A 487 -20.52 37.88 20.79
N LYS A 488 -20.05 37.49 19.58
CA LYS A 488 -20.85 37.48 18.36
C LYS A 488 -21.00 36.02 17.94
N GLU A 489 -22.24 35.53 18.06
CA GLU A 489 -22.61 34.20 17.52
C GLU A 489 -22.87 34.26 16.04
#